data_970e1b744364f488e8b25e54b56dc058
#
_entry.id   970e1b744364f488e8b25e54b56dc058
#
_cell.length_a   1.000
_cell.length_b   1.000
_cell.length_c   1.000
_cell.angle_alpha   90.00
_cell.angle_beta   90.00
_cell.angle_gamma   90.00
#
_symmetry.space_group_name_H-M   'P 1'
#
loop_
_entity.id
_entity.type
_entity.pdbx_description
1 polymer ?
#
loop_
_entity_poly.entity_id
_entity_poly.type
_entity_poly.pdbx_seq_one_letter_code
_entity_poly.pdbx_strand_id
1 'polypeptide(L)'
;MKVLLISPNLSTTPSPVYPIGLDYVAGMISPPHEVKIVDLLEKHGMERLAGIIRNFGPRLIGLSIRNVDNMEALETKTYVNGYQQLISAIREMTSAEIILGGSGFTIFPAELMEALDANYGIVGDGEPFMLLLHAVETHADASCIPGVMVKGKPFAGFPDSRESTFRRSFDVSSPHVQYYLRQGGILNLQTKRGCPFRCIYCTYPYIDSNRLRFIDPDEVAQTALMLQDVGARYLFITDSTFNCHTDHSLRVAKAFIKARLSIPWGAFFAPFKPTADYFKVMAEAGLTHVEFGTESLCDRVLSAYGKPFHTDDIFYAHELASAAGLHTAHYLLFGGPGEDEKTLEETLTNAEKLKNAVLILFCGIRIYPHTPLYQIAIREEQITRDQNLMEPVFYRSPVLSSDRIIRTVIERAAGRPHWVLGSGGEQAARAVSRMHIHGHCGPLWEHLVPEKPGL
;
A
#
# COMPACT_ATOMS: atom_id res chain seq x y z
N MET A 1 -25.17 -17.16 4.62
CA MET A 1 -25.38 -16.15 3.55
C MET A 1 -24.34 -16.30 2.45
N LYS A 2 -24.64 -15.74 1.25
CA LYS A 2 -23.69 -15.64 0.14
C LYS A 2 -23.13 -14.23 0.07
N VAL A 3 -21.79 -14.13 0.10
CA VAL A 3 -21.04 -12.87 0.12
C VAL A 3 -20.15 -12.80 -1.11
N LEU A 4 -20.20 -11.71 -1.85
CA LEU A 4 -19.30 -11.43 -2.95
C LEU A 4 -18.34 -10.30 -2.56
N LEU A 5 -17.05 -10.55 -2.61
CA LEU A 5 -16.01 -9.54 -2.35
C LEU A 5 -15.40 -9.08 -3.66
N ILE A 6 -15.27 -7.78 -3.86
CA ILE A 6 -14.77 -7.17 -5.10
C ILE A 6 -13.54 -6.32 -4.82
N SER A 7 -12.47 -6.56 -5.58
CA SER A 7 -11.37 -5.61 -5.76
C SER A 7 -11.68 -4.72 -6.96
N PRO A 8 -12.07 -3.45 -6.73
CA PRO A 8 -12.42 -2.53 -7.82
C PRO A 8 -11.21 -1.77 -8.36
N ASN A 9 -9.99 -2.08 -7.89
CA ASN A 9 -8.79 -1.39 -8.29
C ASN A 9 -8.41 -1.74 -9.74
N LEU A 10 -8.28 -0.70 -10.59
CA LEU A 10 -7.88 -0.83 -11.99
C LEU A 10 -6.46 -0.31 -12.25
N SER A 11 -5.74 0.14 -11.21
CA SER A 11 -4.39 0.65 -11.37
C SER A 11 -3.39 -0.49 -11.57
N THR A 12 -2.62 -0.37 -12.64
CA THR A 12 -1.50 -1.29 -12.98
C THR A 12 -0.14 -0.61 -12.87
N THR A 13 -0.08 0.60 -12.33
CA THR A 13 1.14 1.41 -12.24
C THR A 13 1.72 1.36 -10.83
N PRO A 14 3.04 1.11 -10.67
CA PRO A 14 4.00 0.61 -11.66
C PRO A 14 3.77 -0.87 -12.02
N SER A 15 3.08 -1.62 -11.17
CA SER A 15 2.65 -3.01 -11.36
C SER A 15 1.34 -3.28 -10.64
N PRO A 16 0.55 -4.29 -11.07
CA PRO A 16 -0.66 -4.70 -10.36
C PRO A 16 -0.35 -5.14 -8.93
N VAL A 17 -1.16 -4.70 -7.96
CA VAL A 17 -0.98 -5.06 -6.55
C VAL A 17 -2.08 -6.04 -6.12
N TYR A 18 -1.65 -7.22 -5.68
CA TYR A 18 -2.53 -8.29 -5.21
C TYR A 18 -3.42 -7.83 -4.04
N PRO A 19 -4.74 -8.08 -4.06
CA PRO A 19 -5.68 -7.58 -3.05
C PRO A 19 -5.67 -8.44 -1.76
N ILE A 20 -4.54 -8.54 -1.08
CA ILE A 20 -4.32 -9.38 0.11
C ILE A 20 -5.38 -9.16 1.22
N GLY A 21 -5.91 -7.94 1.35
CA GLY A 21 -6.95 -7.62 2.32
C GLY A 21 -8.23 -8.44 2.11
N LEU A 22 -8.57 -8.77 0.86
CA LEU A 22 -9.73 -9.61 0.57
C LEU A 22 -9.53 -11.08 0.98
N ASP A 23 -8.30 -11.59 0.90
CA ASP A 23 -7.98 -12.94 1.40
C ASP A 23 -8.21 -13.03 2.91
N TYR A 24 -7.83 -11.99 3.66
CA TYR A 24 -8.05 -11.95 5.11
C TYR A 24 -9.54 -11.86 5.45
N VAL A 25 -10.29 -10.99 4.76
CA VAL A 25 -11.76 -10.91 4.97
C VAL A 25 -12.43 -12.24 4.60
N ALA A 26 -12.07 -12.85 3.47
CA ALA A 26 -12.60 -14.15 3.07
C ALA A 26 -12.20 -15.27 4.05
N GLY A 27 -10.99 -15.21 4.61
CA GLY A 27 -10.50 -16.18 5.60
C GLY A 27 -11.23 -16.16 6.94
N MET A 28 -11.87 -15.04 7.27
CA MET A 28 -12.73 -14.91 8.46
C MET A 28 -14.13 -15.49 8.20
N ILE A 29 -14.60 -15.49 6.96
CA ILE A 29 -15.94 -16.00 6.61
C ILE A 29 -15.92 -17.54 6.66
N SER A 30 -16.71 -18.11 7.55
CA SER A 30 -16.79 -19.55 7.78
C SER A 30 -18.20 -20.10 7.49
N PRO A 31 -18.37 -21.40 7.23
CA PRO A 31 -19.68 -22.02 7.07
C PRO A 31 -20.64 -21.66 8.22
N PRO A 32 -21.95 -21.44 7.93
CA PRO A 32 -22.63 -21.73 6.66
C PRO A 32 -22.59 -20.61 5.62
N HIS A 33 -21.75 -19.61 5.79
CA HIS A 33 -21.58 -18.55 4.81
C HIS A 33 -20.68 -19.02 3.65
N GLU A 34 -21.01 -18.56 2.44
CA GLU A 34 -20.22 -18.78 1.23
C GLU A 34 -19.62 -17.46 0.75
N VAL A 35 -18.37 -17.47 0.35
CA VAL A 35 -17.67 -16.28 -0.15
C VAL A 35 -17.09 -16.53 -1.54
N LYS A 36 -17.20 -15.52 -2.41
CA LYS A 36 -16.47 -15.44 -3.69
C LYS A 36 -15.72 -14.12 -3.80
N ILE A 37 -14.58 -14.15 -4.48
CA ILE A 37 -13.77 -12.96 -4.77
C ILE A 37 -13.75 -12.72 -6.27
N VAL A 38 -13.88 -11.45 -6.66
CA VAL A 38 -13.68 -10.96 -8.04
C VAL A 38 -12.72 -9.78 -7.99
N ASP A 39 -11.68 -9.83 -8.81
CA ASP A 39 -10.80 -8.69 -9.08
C ASP A 39 -11.09 -8.14 -10.47
N LEU A 40 -11.36 -6.84 -10.58
CA LEU A 40 -11.70 -6.22 -11.86
C LEU A 40 -10.50 -6.03 -12.79
N LEU A 41 -9.27 -6.24 -12.31
CA LEU A 41 -8.07 -6.31 -13.16
C LEU A 41 -8.01 -7.59 -14.00
N GLU A 42 -8.76 -8.61 -13.64
CA GLU A 42 -8.83 -9.84 -14.42
C GLU A 42 -9.37 -9.58 -15.83
N LYS A 43 -8.93 -10.37 -16.80
CA LYS A 43 -9.50 -10.34 -18.15
C LYS A 43 -11.01 -10.57 -18.07
N HIS A 44 -11.79 -9.67 -18.68
CA HIS A 44 -13.26 -9.68 -18.64
C HIS A 44 -13.86 -9.55 -17.22
N GLY A 45 -13.21 -8.79 -16.33
CA GLY A 45 -13.62 -8.65 -14.92
C GLY A 45 -15.08 -8.23 -14.75
N MET A 46 -15.59 -7.30 -15.55
CA MET A 46 -17.00 -6.86 -15.48
C MET A 46 -18.01 -7.91 -15.97
N GLU A 47 -17.73 -8.62 -17.08
CA GLU A 47 -18.60 -9.70 -17.58
C GLU A 47 -18.64 -10.85 -16.58
N ARG A 48 -17.49 -11.16 -15.99
CA ARG A 48 -17.39 -12.17 -14.95
C ARG A 48 -18.14 -11.77 -13.68
N LEU A 49 -18.03 -10.51 -13.25
CA LEU A 49 -18.80 -9.96 -12.14
C LEU A 49 -20.30 -10.17 -12.38
N ALA A 50 -20.82 -9.76 -13.55
CA ALA A 50 -22.21 -9.92 -13.92
C ALA A 50 -22.64 -11.42 -13.92
N GLY A 51 -21.80 -12.31 -14.43
CA GLY A 51 -22.04 -13.75 -14.40
C GLY A 51 -22.11 -14.32 -12.97
N ILE A 52 -21.21 -13.89 -12.09
CA ILE A 52 -21.23 -14.32 -10.68
C ILE A 52 -22.44 -13.76 -9.95
N ILE A 53 -22.79 -12.50 -10.11
CA ILE A 53 -23.98 -11.92 -9.49
C ILE A 53 -25.23 -12.73 -9.86
N ARG A 54 -25.43 -13.06 -11.13
CA ARG A 54 -26.59 -13.83 -11.60
C ARG A 54 -26.62 -15.27 -11.06
N ASN A 55 -25.46 -15.97 -11.09
CA ASN A 55 -25.42 -17.41 -10.80
C ASN A 55 -25.24 -17.70 -9.31
N PHE A 56 -24.47 -16.84 -8.60
CA PHE A 56 -24.21 -17.00 -7.17
C PHE A 56 -25.33 -16.39 -6.33
N GLY A 57 -25.93 -15.28 -6.76
CA GLY A 57 -27.01 -14.59 -6.04
C GLY A 57 -26.54 -14.08 -4.67
N PRO A 58 -25.52 -13.20 -4.60
CA PRO A 58 -25.02 -12.71 -3.33
C PRO A 58 -26.10 -11.87 -2.61
N ARG A 59 -26.20 -12.03 -1.29
CA ARG A 59 -27.00 -11.14 -0.44
C ARG A 59 -26.23 -9.89 -0.05
N LEU A 60 -24.90 -10.00 0.08
CA LEU A 60 -24.00 -8.89 0.41
C LEU A 60 -22.87 -8.82 -0.61
N ILE A 61 -22.54 -7.60 -1.01
CA ILE A 61 -21.41 -7.30 -1.92
C ILE A 61 -20.47 -6.32 -1.23
N GLY A 62 -19.25 -6.78 -0.92
CA GLY A 62 -18.19 -5.98 -0.32
C GLY A 62 -17.23 -5.43 -1.36
N LEU A 63 -16.98 -4.12 -1.34
CA LEU A 63 -15.98 -3.45 -2.17
C LEU A 63 -14.78 -3.05 -1.33
N SER A 64 -13.59 -3.51 -1.71
CA SER A 64 -12.33 -3.13 -1.07
C SER A 64 -11.73 -1.89 -1.72
N ILE A 65 -12.10 -0.70 -1.23
CA ILE A 65 -11.57 0.57 -1.71
C ILE A 65 -10.19 0.79 -1.10
N ARG A 66 -9.15 0.52 -1.88
CA ARG A 66 -7.76 0.68 -1.44
C ARG A 66 -7.29 2.12 -1.54
N ASN A 67 -7.55 2.79 -2.66
CA ASN A 67 -7.10 4.14 -2.95
C ASN A 67 -8.30 4.99 -3.43
N VAL A 68 -8.29 6.28 -3.10
CA VAL A 68 -9.25 7.26 -3.62
C VAL A 68 -8.65 8.09 -4.77
N ASP A 69 -7.31 8.17 -4.81
CA ASP A 69 -6.52 8.86 -5.83
C ASP A 69 -5.16 8.18 -6.02
N ASN A 70 -4.33 8.68 -6.95
CA ASN A 70 -2.99 8.15 -7.21
C ASN A 70 -1.88 8.82 -6.37
N MET A 71 -2.20 9.76 -5.49
CA MET A 71 -1.27 10.52 -4.64
C MET A 71 -0.18 11.31 -5.41
N GLU A 72 -0.34 11.54 -6.70
CA GLU A 72 0.62 12.24 -7.56
C GLU A 72 0.14 13.65 -7.90
N ALA A 73 0.92 14.68 -7.54
CA ALA A 73 0.58 16.07 -7.83
C ALA A 73 0.81 16.43 -9.30
N LEU A 74 1.75 15.79 -9.97
CA LEU A 74 2.10 16.06 -11.37
C LEU A 74 1.04 15.57 -12.36
N GLU A 75 0.42 14.43 -12.06
CA GLU A 75 -0.61 13.82 -12.89
C GLU A 75 -1.71 13.24 -11.97
N THR A 76 -2.50 14.13 -11.36
CA THR A 76 -3.52 13.76 -10.39
C THR A 76 -4.65 12.97 -11.03
N LYS A 77 -4.95 11.78 -10.49
CA LYS A 77 -6.07 10.92 -10.89
C LYS A 77 -6.92 10.58 -9.68
N THR A 78 -8.25 10.71 -9.81
CA THR A 78 -9.22 10.29 -8.79
C THR A 78 -9.95 9.03 -9.24
N TYR A 79 -10.33 8.18 -8.30
CA TYR A 79 -10.97 6.89 -8.59
C TYR A 79 -12.44 6.83 -8.16
N VAL A 80 -12.93 7.82 -7.40
CA VAL A 80 -14.27 7.81 -6.79
C VAL A 80 -15.39 7.72 -7.84
N ASN A 81 -15.26 8.47 -8.95
CA ASN A 81 -16.22 8.40 -10.04
C ASN A 81 -16.32 7.00 -10.67
N GLY A 82 -15.20 6.29 -10.79
CA GLY A 82 -15.18 4.90 -11.25
C GLY A 82 -15.90 3.95 -10.28
N TYR A 83 -15.76 4.17 -8.98
CA TYR A 83 -16.50 3.41 -7.97
C TYR A 83 -18.01 3.68 -8.02
N GLN A 84 -18.42 4.94 -8.24
CA GLN A 84 -19.83 5.30 -8.43
C GLN A 84 -20.45 4.57 -9.64
N GLN A 85 -19.75 4.58 -10.78
CA GLN A 85 -20.19 3.87 -11.99
C GLN A 85 -20.31 2.36 -11.75
N LEU A 86 -19.33 1.77 -11.07
CA LEU A 86 -19.33 0.34 -10.71
C LEU A 86 -20.54 -0.01 -9.84
N ILE A 87 -20.78 0.76 -8.77
CA ILE A 87 -21.91 0.51 -7.86
C ILE A 87 -23.25 0.69 -8.56
N SER A 88 -23.38 1.69 -9.43
CA SER A 88 -24.57 1.87 -10.26
C SER A 88 -24.83 0.64 -11.14
N ALA A 89 -23.80 0.14 -11.82
CA ALA A 89 -23.91 -1.08 -12.63
C ALA A 89 -24.25 -2.32 -11.79
N ILE A 90 -23.71 -2.46 -10.58
CA ILE A 90 -24.06 -3.55 -9.65
C ILE A 90 -25.53 -3.48 -9.26
N ARG A 91 -26.05 -2.29 -8.95
CA ARG A 91 -27.45 -2.08 -8.55
C ARG A 91 -28.47 -2.38 -9.66
N GLU A 92 -28.08 -2.23 -10.92
CA GLU A 92 -28.89 -2.66 -12.07
C GLU A 92 -29.01 -4.19 -12.14
N MET A 93 -28.04 -4.92 -11.60
CA MET A 93 -27.98 -6.39 -11.66
C MET A 93 -28.59 -7.09 -10.43
N THR A 94 -28.63 -6.43 -9.27
CA THR A 94 -29.04 -7.06 -8.00
C THR A 94 -29.49 -6.04 -6.95
N SER A 95 -30.35 -6.51 -6.05
CA SER A 95 -30.74 -5.78 -4.82
C SER A 95 -29.85 -6.09 -3.62
N ALA A 96 -28.70 -6.73 -3.81
CA ALA A 96 -27.76 -7.05 -2.73
C ALA A 96 -27.29 -5.77 -2.01
N GLU A 97 -27.13 -5.87 -0.70
CA GLU A 97 -26.63 -4.75 0.11
C GLU A 97 -25.12 -4.54 -0.12
N ILE A 98 -24.72 -3.29 -0.22
CA ILE A 98 -23.34 -2.87 -0.50
C ILE A 98 -22.61 -2.57 0.80
N ILE A 99 -21.43 -3.18 0.96
CA ILE A 99 -20.48 -2.92 2.06
C ILE A 99 -19.20 -2.33 1.50
N LEU A 100 -18.71 -1.24 2.08
CA LEU A 100 -17.41 -0.66 1.75
C LEU A 100 -16.37 -1.04 2.81
N GLY A 101 -15.14 -1.22 2.38
CA GLY A 101 -13.99 -1.45 3.26
C GLY A 101 -12.69 -1.12 2.55
N GLY A 102 -11.58 -1.38 3.21
CA GLY A 102 -10.23 -1.13 2.72
C GLY A 102 -9.61 0.17 3.21
N SER A 103 -8.34 0.38 2.91
CA SER A 103 -7.55 1.51 3.44
C SER A 103 -8.08 2.88 2.99
N GLY A 104 -8.45 3.02 1.72
CA GLY A 104 -9.04 4.27 1.21
C GLY A 104 -10.39 4.57 1.85
N PHE A 105 -11.22 3.55 2.06
CA PHE A 105 -12.48 3.72 2.79
C PHE A 105 -12.22 4.15 4.25
N THR A 106 -11.25 3.53 4.92
CA THR A 106 -10.91 3.88 6.31
C THR A 106 -10.48 5.35 6.46
N ILE A 107 -9.83 5.93 5.45
CA ILE A 107 -9.42 7.34 5.48
C ILE A 107 -10.62 8.30 5.32
N PHE A 108 -11.60 7.96 4.47
CA PHE A 108 -12.75 8.79 4.11
C PHE A 108 -14.08 8.05 4.31
N PRO A 109 -14.37 7.55 5.52
CA PRO A 109 -15.48 6.62 5.68
C PRO A 109 -16.86 7.28 5.49
N ALA A 110 -17.08 8.47 6.05
CA ALA A 110 -18.35 9.17 5.93
C ALA A 110 -18.61 9.66 4.51
N GLU A 111 -17.59 10.27 3.90
CA GLU A 111 -17.65 10.83 2.55
C GLU A 111 -17.90 9.73 1.51
N LEU A 112 -17.24 8.57 1.65
CA LEU A 112 -17.43 7.44 0.73
C LEU A 112 -18.78 6.73 0.96
N MET A 113 -19.25 6.62 2.21
CA MET A 113 -20.61 6.12 2.47
C MET A 113 -21.67 6.96 1.77
N GLU A 114 -21.54 8.29 1.80
CA GLU A 114 -22.44 9.22 1.14
C GLU A 114 -22.26 9.17 -0.39
N ALA A 115 -21.05 9.34 -0.90
CA ALA A 115 -20.76 9.42 -2.33
C ALA A 115 -21.13 8.14 -3.09
N LEU A 116 -21.04 6.98 -2.45
CA LEU A 116 -21.31 5.67 -3.05
C LEU A 116 -22.66 5.11 -2.62
N ASP A 117 -23.39 5.81 -1.78
CA ASP A 117 -24.71 5.42 -1.26
C ASP A 117 -24.73 3.99 -0.70
N ALA A 118 -23.70 3.58 0.02
CA ALA A 118 -23.53 2.23 0.53
C ALA A 118 -24.42 1.96 1.76
N ASN A 119 -24.76 0.68 1.98
CA ASN A 119 -25.58 0.27 3.14
C ASN A 119 -24.73 0.20 4.42
N TYR A 120 -23.51 -0.33 4.28
CA TYR A 120 -22.58 -0.55 5.39
C TYR A 120 -21.16 -0.17 5.02
N GLY A 121 -20.32 0.04 6.03
CA GLY A 121 -18.89 0.22 5.90
C GLY A 121 -18.11 -0.44 7.05
N ILE A 122 -16.91 -0.95 6.74
CA ILE A 122 -15.98 -1.49 7.74
C ILE A 122 -14.75 -0.59 7.79
N VAL A 123 -14.56 0.09 8.93
CA VAL A 123 -13.46 1.02 9.17
C VAL A 123 -12.32 0.30 9.88
N GLY A 124 -11.12 0.39 9.35
CA GLY A 124 -9.93 -0.29 9.87
C GLY A 124 -9.82 -1.75 9.39
N ASP A 125 -9.51 -2.63 10.32
CA ASP A 125 -9.35 -4.06 10.05
C ASP A 125 -10.69 -4.75 9.76
N GLY A 126 -10.64 -5.92 9.12
CA GLY A 126 -11.83 -6.65 8.68
C GLY A 126 -12.58 -7.43 9.77
N GLU A 127 -12.07 -7.44 11.01
CA GLU A 127 -12.65 -8.25 12.11
C GLU A 127 -14.14 -7.95 12.40
N PRO A 128 -14.64 -6.69 12.33
CA PRO A 128 -16.06 -6.41 12.52
C PRO A 128 -16.98 -7.03 11.46
N PHE A 129 -16.42 -7.50 10.34
CA PHE A 129 -17.21 -8.06 9.24
C PHE A 129 -18.08 -9.27 9.68
N MET A 130 -17.55 -10.17 10.50
CA MET A 130 -18.32 -11.32 11.00
C MET A 130 -19.48 -10.93 11.92
N LEU A 131 -19.26 -9.90 12.74
CA LEU A 131 -20.33 -9.34 13.58
C LEU A 131 -21.42 -8.69 12.72
N LEU A 132 -21.01 -7.97 11.67
CA LEU A 132 -21.94 -7.40 10.69
C LEU A 132 -22.76 -8.50 9.99
N LEU A 133 -22.10 -9.58 9.51
CA LEU A 133 -22.81 -10.72 8.89
C LEU A 133 -23.90 -11.28 9.82
N HIS A 134 -23.55 -11.49 11.08
CA HIS A 134 -24.51 -11.98 12.08
C HIS A 134 -25.67 -11.00 12.30
N ALA A 135 -25.39 -9.71 12.43
CA ALA A 135 -26.42 -8.68 12.60
C ALA A 135 -27.38 -8.61 11.40
N VAL A 136 -26.85 -8.66 10.17
CA VAL A 136 -27.66 -8.68 8.93
C VAL A 136 -28.51 -9.96 8.85
N GLU A 137 -28.00 -11.11 9.29
CA GLU A 137 -28.72 -12.39 9.26
C GLU A 137 -29.85 -12.43 10.27
N THR A 138 -29.65 -11.89 11.46
CA THR A 138 -30.62 -11.85 12.56
C THR A 138 -31.50 -10.60 12.56
N HIS A 139 -31.32 -9.70 11.60
CA HIS A 139 -31.99 -8.38 11.55
C HIS A 139 -31.75 -7.52 12.80
N ALA A 140 -30.59 -7.70 13.44
CA ALA A 140 -30.17 -6.90 14.58
C ALA A 140 -29.58 -5.54 14.12
N ASP A 141 -29.58 -4.55 15.00
CA ASP A 141 -28.99 -3.24 14.71
C ASP A 141 -27.46 -3.32 14.72
N ALA A 142 -26.86 -3.21 13.53
CA ALA A 142 -25.42 -3.23 13.34
C ALA A 142 -24.73 -1.90 13.74
N SER A 143 -25.48 -0.82 13.99
CA SER A 143 -24.92 0.50 14.29
C SER A 143 -24.18 0.58 15.63
N CYS A 144 -24.43 -0.39 16.53
CA CYS A 144 -23.74 -0.50 17.80
C CYS A 144 -22.41 -1.26 17.74
N ILE A 145 -22.05 -1.85 16.58
CA ILE A 145 -20.83 -2.64 16.41
C ILE A 145 -19.66 -1.69 16.16
N PRO A 146 -18.63 -1.62 17.04
CA PRO A 146 -17.45 -0.81 16.79
C PRO A 146 -16.75 -1.23 15.48
N GLY A 147 -16.34 -0.23 14.68
CA GLY A 147 -15.76 -0.45 13.35
C GLY A 147 -16.77 -0.61 12.22
N VAL A 148 -18.09 -0.72 12.53
CA VAL A 148 -19.15 -0.79 11.51
C VAL A 148 -19.82 0.56 11.34
N MET A 149 -19.93 1.03 10.10
CA MET A 149 -20.80 2.14 9.74
C MET A 149 -22.09 1.60 9.10
N VAL A 150 -23.20 2.23 9.44
CA VAL A 150 -24.51 1.92 8.87
C VAL A 150 -25.09 3.20 8.30
N LYS A 151 -25.62 3.13 7.06
CA LYS A 151 -26.22 4.27 6.37
C LYS A 151 -27.26 4.99 7.24
N GLY A 152 -27.08 6.29 7.40
CA GLY A 152 -28.00 7.13 8.18
C GLY A 152 -27.95 6.95 9.71
N LYS A 153 -26.94 6.23 10.23
CA LYS A 153 -26.72 6.03 11.66
C LYS A 153 -25.39 6.64 12.13
N PRO A 154 -25.27 7.06 13.40
CA PRO A 154 -23.98 7.47 13.96
C PRO A 154 -22.95 6.32 13.94
N PHE A 155 -21.69 6.65 13.74
CA PHE A 155 -20.59 5.69 13.86
C PHE A 155 -20.23 5.43 15.32
N ALA A 156 -20.23 4.19 15.76
CA ALA A 156 -19.92 3.79 17.15
C ALA A 156 -18.44 3.94 17.53
N GLY A 157 -17.57 4.28 16.57
CA GLY A 157 -16.14 4.40 16.79
C GLY A 157 -15.36 3.14 16.42
N PHE A 158 -14.03 3.22 16.59
CA PHE A 158 -13.14 2.07 16.39
C PHE A 158 -13.26 1.06 17.56
N PRO A 159 -12.95 -0.23 17.32
CA PRO A 159 -12.83 -1.18 18.41
C PRO A 159 -11.74 -0.77 19.41
N ASP A 160 -11.99 -0.98 20.72
CA ASP A 160 -11.03 -0.70 21.79
C ASP A 160 -9.76 -1.56 21.70
N SER A 161 -9.92 -2.82 21.33
CA SER A 161 -8.81 -3.74 21.01
C SER A 161 -8.85 -4.11 19.54
N ARG A 162 -7.75 -3.91 18.85
CA ARG A 162 -7.56 -4.40 17.48
C ARG A 162 -6.76 -5.69 17.56
N GLU A 163 -7.42 -6.78 17.89
CA GLU A 163 -6.85 -8.11 17.71
C GLU A 163 -6.97 -8.46 16.23
N SER A 164 -5.87 -8.86 15.60
CA SER A 164 -5.88 -9.17 14.19
C SER A 164 -5.92 -10.67 13.97
N THR A 165 -6.90 -11.13 13.22
CA THR A 165 -6.95 -12.47 12.68
C THR A 165 -6.21 -12.47 11.35
N PHE A 166 -5.07 -13.16 11.29
CA PHE A 166 -4.24 -13.23 10.07
C PHE A 166 -4.53 -14.48 9.24
N ARG A 167 -5.73 -15.04 9.34
CA ARG A 167 -6.14 -16.20 8.56
C ARG A 167 -6.49 -15.77 7.12
N ARG A 168 -5.71 -16.24 6.14
CA ARG A 168 -5.99 -16.04 4.72
C ARG A 168 -6.88 -17.16 4.18
N SER A 169 -7.85 -16.81 3.32
CA SER A 169 -8.46 -17.74 2.39
C SER A 169 -7.78 -17.56 1.04
N PHE A 170 -7.08 -18.57 0.59
CA PHE A 170 -6.30 -18.53 -0.64
C PHE A 170 -6.62 -19.77 -1.48
N ASP A 171 -7.16 -19.55 -2.67
CA ASP A 171 -7.45 -20.60 -3.65
C ASP A 171 -6.68 -20.31 -4.94
N VAL A 172 -5.66 -21.13 -5.21
CA VAL A 172 -4.81 -21.02 -6.40
C VAL A 172 -5.60 -21.13 -7.70
N SER A 173 -6.71 -21.83 -7.71
CA SER A 173 -7.57 -21.99 -8.89
C SER A 173 -8.37 -20.71 -9.19
N SER A 174 -8.45 -19.79 -8.24
CA SER A 174 -9.16 -18.52 -8.40
C SER A 174 -8.53 -17.69 -9.52
N PRO A 175 -9.33 -17.19 -10.47
CA PRO A 175 -8.82 -16.46 -11.62
C PRO A 175 -8.04 -15.21 -11.26
N HIS A 176 -8.37 -14.49 -10.17
CA HIS A 176 -7.58 -13.35 -9.72
C HIS A 176 -6.18 -13.79 -9.30
N VAL A 177 -6.01 -14.89 -8.56
CA VAL A 177 -4.68 -15.44 -8.21
C VAL A 177 -3.89 -15.77 -9.46
N GLN A 178 -4.52 -16.48 -10.41
CA GLN A 178 -3.94 -16.83 -11.70
C GLN A 178 -3.54 -15.60 -12.54
N TYR A 179 -4.27 -14.48 -12.41
CA TYR A 179 -3.90 -13.23 -13.06
C TYR A 179 -2.55 -12.73 -12.55
N TYR A 180 -2.36 -12.61 -11.22
CA TYR A 180 -1.10 -12.11 -10.62
C TYR A 180 0.07 -13.07 -10.85
N LEU A 181 -0.14 -14.38 -10.83
CA LEU A 181 0.90 -15.33 -11.15
C LEU A 181 1.43 -15.18 -12.59
N ARG A 182 0.57 -14.80 -13.54
CA ARG A 182 0.96 -14.50 -14.92
C ARG A 182 1.56 -13.11 -15.09
N GLN A 183 1.18 -12.14 -14.25
CA GLN A 183 1.66 -10.76 -14.27
C GLN A 183 2.85 -10.57 -13.32
N GLY A 184 4.02 -11.12 -13.71
CA GLY A 184 5.26 -11.02 -12.94
C GLY A 184 5.43 -12.03 -11.81
N GLY A 185 4.40 -12.82 -11.48
CA GLY A 185 4.47 -13.84 -10.41
C GLY A 185 4.62 -13.25 -9.01
N ILE A 186 4.23 -11.99 -8.81
CA ILE A 186 4.33 -11.30 -7.51
C ILE A 186 3.08 -11.59 -6.68
N LEU A 187 3.27 -12.20 -5.52
CA LEU A 187 2.22 -12.30 -4.50
C LEU A 187 2.62 -11.56 -3.23
N ASN A 188 1.62 -11.06 -2.52
CA ASN A 188 1.84 -10.28 -1.31
C ASN A 188 1.85 -11.15 -0.05
N LEU A 189 2.73 -10.81 0.88
CA LEU A 189 2.85 -11.39 2.21
C LEU A 189 2.80 -10.27 3.24
N GLN A 190 2.28 -10.56 4.43
CA GLN A 190 2.27 -9.66 5.57
C GLN A 190 2.89 -10.36 6.78
N THR A 191 3.73 -9.66 7.54
CA THR A 191 4.38 -10.22 8.73
C THR A 191 3.88 -9.57 10.02
N LYS A 192 3.30 -8.40 9.91
CA LYS A 192 2.71 -7.64 11.01
C LYS A 192 1.77 -6.55 10.49
N ARG A 193 0.98 -5.97 11.38
CA ARG A 193 0.21 -4.73 11.17
C ARG A 193 0.64 -3.66 12.17
N GLY A 194 0.30 -2.41 11.85
CA GLY A 194 0.65 -1.23 12.62
C GLY A 194 2.00 -0.63 12.26
N CYS A 195 2.17 0.66 12.58
CA CYS A 195 3.41 1.39 12.38
C CYS A 195 3.64 2.34 13.56
N PRO A 196 4.76 2.21 14.31
CA PRO A 196 5.03 3.04 15.49
C PRO A 196 5.54 4.44 15.13
N PHE A 197 5.85 4.70 13.85
CA PHE A 197 6.39 5.98 13.41
C PHE A 197 5.32 7.07 13.36
N ARG A 198 5.76 8.32 13.45
CA ARG A 198 4.90 9.51 13.52
C ARG A 198 5.12 10.44 12.34
N CYS A 199 5.35 9.88 11.15
CA CYS A 199 5.52 10.68 9.93
C CYS A 199 4.29 11.56 9.71
N ILE A 200 4.50 12.88 9.51
CA ILE A 200 3.41 13.87 9.57
C ILE A 200 2.33 13.69 8.50
N TYR A 201 2.67 13.08 7.36
CA TYR A 201 1.78 12.91 6.20
C TYR A 201 1.12 11.52 6.14
N CYS A 202 1.55 10.58 7.00
CA CYS A 202 1.24 9.18 6.86
C CYS A 202 -0.09 8.81 7.51
N THR A 203 -0.92 8.08 6.78
CA THR A 203 -2.24 7.59 7.23
C THR A 203 -2.17 6.22 7.92
N TYR A 204 -1.06 5.48 7.82
CA TYR A 204 -0.95 4.13 8.39
C TYR A 204 -1.24 4.05 9.90
N PRO A 205 -0.79 5.00 10.75
CA PRO A 205 -1.16 4.97 12.17
C PRO A 205 -2.67 5.07 12.42
N TYR A 206 -3.41 5.68 11.51
CA TYR A 206 -4.87 5.76 11.56
C TYR A 206 -5.53 4.49 11.00
N ILE A 207 -5.05 3.97 9.86
CA ILE A 207 -5.59 2.77 9.18
C ILE A 207 -5.33 1.52 10.03
N ASP A 208 -4.05 1.26 10.37
CA ASP A 208 -3.57 0.02 10.97
C ASP A 208 -3.28 0.14 12.48
N SER A 209 -3.47 1.32 13.11
CA SER A 209 -3.01 1.63 14.47
C SER A 209 -1.49 1.88 14.56
N ASN A 210 -1.07 2.54 15.64
CA ASN A 210 0.34 2.71 16.01
C ASN A 210 0.89 1.53 16.86
N ARG A 211 0.04 0.56 17.21
CA ARG A 211 0.45 -0.66 17.95
C ARG A 211 0.81 -1.75 16.96
N LEU A 212 1.97 -2.36 17.17
CA LEU A 212 2.42 -3.49 16.37
C LEU A 212 1.67 -4.76 16.80
N ARG A 213 1.17 -5.48 15.80
CA ARG A 213 0.51 -6.80 15.93
C ARG A 213 1.27 -7.75 15.01
N PHE A 214 1.97 -8.70 15.59
CA PHE A 214 2.88 -9.60 14.89
C PHE A 214 2.20 -10.89 14.49
N ILE A 215 2.56 -11.41 13.31
CA ILE A 215 2.33 -12.81 12.96
C ILE A 215 3.54 -13.61 13.44
N ASP A 216 3.32 -14.83 13.93
CA ASP A 216 4.43 -15.70 14.32
C ASP A 216 5.37 -15.94 13.12
N PRO A 217 6.70 -15.80 13.28
CA PRO A 217 7.65 -15.96 12.17
C PRO A 217 7.60 -17.33 11.47
N ASP A 218 7.33 -18.41 12.19
CA ASP A 218 7.18 -19.73 11.55
C ASP A 218 5.87 -19.82 10.74
N GLU A 219 4.77 -19.16 11.18
CA GLU A 219 3.53 -19.03 10.39
C GLU A 219 3.73 -18.18 9.13
N VAL A 220 4.50 -17.09 9.24
CA VAL A 220 4.89 -16.28 8.08
C VAL A 220 5.66 -17.12 7.07
N ALA A 221 6.62 -17.92 7.53
CA ALA A 221 7.41 -18.80 6.65
C ALA A 221 6.56 -19.88 6.01
N GLN A 222 5.62 -20.50 6.74
CA GLN A 222 4.68 -21.46 6.18
C GLN A 222 3.80 -20.83 5.09
N THR A 223 3.29 -19.62 5.32
CA THR A 223 2.53 -18.87 4.31
C THR A 223 3.39 -18.57 3.08
N ALA A 224 4.66 -18.17 3.26
CA ALA A 224 5.57 -17.92 2.15
C ALA A 224 5.83 -19.18 1.31
N LEU A 225 6.02 -20.35 1.94
CA LEU A 225 6.16 -21.63 1.24
C LEU A 225 4.88 -22.01 0.48
N MET A 226 3.71 -21.85 1.09
CA MET A 226 2.43 -22.08 0.41
C MET A 226 2.32 -21.21 -0.85
N LEU A 227 2.68 -19.92 -0.77
CA LEU A 227 2.65 -19.02 -1.93
C LEU A 227 3.68 -19.43 -3.00
N GLN A 228 4.86 -19.91 -2.61
CA GLN A 228 5.84 -20.49 -3.53
C GLN A 228 5.30 -21.73 -4.23
N ASP A 229 4.71 -22.66 -3.48
CA ASP A 229 4.21 -23.94 -4.02
C ASP A 229 3.06 -23.74 -5.03
N VAL A 230 2.27 -22.69 -4.88
CA VAL A 230 1.22 -22.34 -5.85
C VAL A 230 1.75 -21.59 -7.07
N GLY A 231 3.06 -21.33 -7.16
CA GLY A 231 3.71 -20.77 -8.32
C GLY A 231 4.07 -19.30 -8.23
N ALA A 232 4.05 -18.69 -7.05
CA ALA A 232 4.66 -17.37 -6.87
C ALA A 232 6.15 -17.44 -7.21
N ARG A 233 6.64 -16.42 -7.91
CA ARG A 233 8.06 -16.29 -8.30
C ARG A 233 8.77 -15.17 -7.54
N TYR A 234 7.99 -14.35 -6.87
CA TYR A 234 8.45 -13.24 -6.04
C TYR A 234 7.44 -12.94 -4.94
N LEU A 235 7.90 -12.64 -3.73
CA LEU A 235 7.04 -12.17 -2.65
C LEU A 235 7.31 -10.71 -2.36
N PHE A 236 6.26 -9.91 -2.24
CA PHE A 236 6.38 -8.56 -1.71
C PHE A 236 5.75 -8.46 -0.33
N ILE A 237 6.55 -8.13 0.69
CA ILE A 237 6.05 -7.95 2.06
C ILE A 237 5.41 -6.57 2.16
N THR A 238 4.09 -6.55 2.39
CA THR A 238 3.25 -5.33 2.38
C THR A 238 3.09 -4.68 3.75
N ASP A 239 3.97 -4.98 4.69
CA ASP A 239 4.02 -4.25 5.96
C ASP A 239 4.26 -2.76 5.69
N SER A 240 3.68 -1.88 6.49
CA SER A 240 3.89 -0.42 6.37
C SER A 240 5.37 -0.02 6.41
N THR A 241 6.17 -0.77 7.18
CA THR A 241 7.64 -0.71 7.23
C THR A 241 8.13 -2.02 7.82
N PHE A 242 8.82 -2.85 7.05
CA PHE A 242 9.21 -4.20 7.47
C PHE A 242 10.10 -4.20 8.71
N ASN A 243 11.11 -3.34 8.73
CA ASN A 243 12.13 -3.30 9.79
C ASN A 243 11.81 -2.36 10.97
N CYS A 244 10.59 -1.81 11.08
CA CYS A 244 10.25 -0.92 12.21
C CYS A 244 10.37 -1.60 13.59
N HIS A 245 10.50 -2.93 13.61
CA HIS A 245 10.85 -3.75 14.76
C HIS A 245 11.93 -4.75 14.33
N THR A 246 13.19 -4.38 14.54
CA THR A 246 14.37 -5.10 14.02
C THR A 246 14.42 -6.57 14.44
N ASP A 247 14.13 -6.86 15.71
CA ASP A 247 14.17 -8.26 16.21
C ASP A 247 13.11 -9.13 15.51
N HIS A 248 11.88 -8.62 15.29
CA HIS A 248 10.86 -9.37 14.58
C HIS A 248 11.28 -9.64 13.13
N SER A 249 11.77 -8.61 12.41
CA SER A 249 12.21 -8.78 11.02
C SER A 249 13.37 -9.78 10.88
N LEU A 250 14.30 -9.79 11.83
CA LEU A 250 15.38 -10.80 11.87
C LEU A 250 14.83 -12.21 12.15
N ARG A 251 13.85 -12.35 13.03
CA ARG A 251 13.21 -13.66 13.29
C ARG A 251 12.47 -14.17 12.06
N VAL A 252 11.77 -13.31 11.32
CA VAL A 252 11.11 -13.67 10.04
C VAL A 252 12.16 -14.13 9.02
N ALA A 253 13.27 -13.37 8.84
CA ALA A 253 14.35 -13.77 7.94
C ALA A 253 14.93 -15.14 8.31
N LYS A 254 15.23 -15.37 9.59
CA LYS A 254 15.71 -16.68 10.07
C LYS A 254 14.71 -17.81 9.87
N ALA A 255 13.40 -17.53 9.99
CA ALA A 255 12.37 -18.51 9.70
C ALA A 255 12.32 -18.86 8.20
N PHE A 256 12.53 -17.89 7.29
CA PHE A 256 12.65 -18.14 5.84
C PHE A 256 13.88 -19.02 5.52
N ILE A 257 15.05 -18.74 6.15
CA ILE A 257 16.25 -19.57 6.00
C ILE A 257 15.98 -21.00 6.47
N LYS A 258 15.41 -21.17 7.69
CA LYS A 258 15.04 -22.46 8.27
C LYS A 258 14.08 -23.24 7.39
N ALA A 259 13.07 -22.54 6.81
CA ALA A 259 12.07 -23.11 5.92
C ALA A 259 12.60 -23.38 4.50
N ARG A 260 13.81 -22.90 4.16
CA ARG A 260 14.43 -23.01 2.82
C ARG A 260 13.56 -22.37 1.73
N LEU A 261 12.99 -21.18 2.02
CA LEU A 261 12.30 -20.39 1.00
C LEU A 261 13.27 -20.14 -0.17
N SER A 262 12.86 -20.47 -1.39
CA SER A 262 13.74 -20.45 -2.56
C SER A 262 13.42 -19.32 -3.56
N ILE A 263 12.30 -18.61 -3.38
CA ILE A 263 11.93 -17.46 -4.23
C ILE A 263 12.39 -16.16 -3.59
N PRO A 264 12.80 -15.17 -4.42
CA PRO A 264 13.19 -13.86 -3.93
C PRO A 264 12.02 -13.07 -3.34
N TRP A 265 12.37 -12.09 -2.49
CA TRP A 265 11.39 -11.20 -1.92
C TRP A 265 11.91 -9.77 -1.75
N GLY A 266 10.99 -8.82 -1.54
CA GLY A 266 11.27 -7.43 -1.25
C GLY A 266 10.28 -6.83 -0.26
N ALA A 267 10.61 -5.66 0.28
CA ALA A 267 9.78 -4.95 1.24
C ALA A 267 10.13 -3.46 1.31
N PHE A 268 9.23 -2.68 1.97
CA PHE A 268 9.54 -1.32 2.40
C PHE A 268 10.34 -1.31 3.71
N PHE A 269 11.40 -0.51 3.73
CA PHE A 269 12.30 -0.35 4.88
C PHE A 269 12.39 1.12 5.31
N ALA A 270 12.54 1.35 6.61
CA ALA A 270 13.05 2.62 7.11
C ALA A 270 14.59 2.56 7.14
N PRO A 271 15.29 3.58 6.62
CA PRO A 271 16.74 3.57 6.57
C PRO A 271 17.37 4.06 7.88
N PHE A 272 16.93 3.51 9.03
CA PHE A 272 17.60 3.76 10.30
C PHE A 272 18.76 2.79 10.47
N LYS A 273 19.71 3.15 11.34
CA LYS A 273 20.97 2.45 11.50
C LYS A 273 20.81 0.99 11.98
N PRO A 274 20.94 -0.01 11.08
CA PRO A 274 20.85 -1.42 11.45
C PRO A 274 22.19 -1.92 12.01
N THR A 275 22.23 -3.15 12.56
CA THR A 275 23.48 -3.83 12.86
C THR A 275 24.25 -4.17 11.58
N ALA A 276 25.57 -4.31 11.67
CA ALA A 276 26.45 -4.48 10.51
C ALA A 276 26.13 -5.73 9.66
N ASP A 277 25.56 -6.77 10.26
CA ASP A 277 25.19 -8.04 9.61
C ASP A 277 23.73 -8.12 9.18
N TYR A 278 22.92 -7.09 9.49
CA TYR A 278 21.48 -7.11 9.26
C TYR A 278 21.11 -7.50 7.83
N PHE A 279 21.62 -6.74 6.85
CA PHE A 279 21.30 -7.00 5.44
C PHE A 279 21.95 -8.27 4.87
N LYS A 280 23.04 -8.77 5.47
CA LYS A 280 23.61 -10.07 5.13
C LYS A 280 22.64 -11.21 5.48
N VAL A 281 22.04 -11.17 6.69
CA VAL A 281 21.01 -12.15 7.11
C VAL A 281 19.77 -12.04 6.24
N MET A 282 19.36 -10.83 5.86
CA MET A 282 18.23 -10.62 4.95
C MET A 282 18.51 -11.19 3.56
N ALA A 283 19.70 -10.97 2.99
CA ALA A 283 20.10 -11.52 1.70
C ALA A 283 20.17 -13.07 1.73
N GLU A 284 20.71 -13.65 2.80
CA GLU A 284 20.68 -15.09 3.03
C GLU A 284 19.25 -15.66 3.07
N ALA A 285 18.30 -14.88 3.60
CA ALA A 285 16.88 -15.23 3.63
C ALA A 285 16.15 -15.04 2.27
N GLY A 286 16.85 -14.60 1.21
CA GLY A 286 16.30 -14.39 -0.12
C GLY A 286 15.80 -12.97 -0.40
N LEU A 287 16.07 -11.99 0.48
CA LEU A 287 15.82 -10.58 0.16
C LEU A 287 16.65 -10.18 -1.05
N THR A 288 16.04 -9.53 -2.03
CA THR A 288 16.72 -9.00 -3.23
C THR A 288 16.49 -7.50 -3.40
N HIS A 289 15.35 -6.99 -2.97
CA HIS A 289 14.96 -5.60 -3.18
C HIS A 289 14.61 -4.90 -1.87
N VAL A 290 15.27 -3.77 -1.62
CA VAL A 290 15.06 -2.90 -0.47
C VAL A 290 14.51 -1.58 -0.95
N GLU A 291 13.27 -1.26 -0.55
CA GLU A 291 12.61 -0.01 -0.89
C GLU A 291 12.61 0.92 0.34
N PHE A 292 13.54 1.87 0.36
CA PHE A 292 13.70 2.78 1.49
C PHE A 292 12.73 3.97 1.43
N GLY A 293 11.90 4.13 2.48
CA GLY A 293 11.15 5.36 2.73
C GLY A 293 12.05 6.46 3.27
N THR A 294 12.93 6.97 2.42
CA THR A 294 13.97 7.97 2.74
C THR A 294 13.40 9.37 2.91
N GLU A 295 12.52 9.77 2.03
CA GLU A 295 11.75 11.00 1.92
C GLU A 295 12.60 12.26 1.69
N SER A 296 13.72 12.46 2.40
CA SER A 296 14.65 13.57 2.20
C SER A 296 16.08 13.15 2.57
N LEU A 297 17.05 13.89 2.08
CA LEU A 297 18.47 13.76 2.43
C LEU A 297 18.98 15.09 3.04
N CYS A 298 18.11 15.78 3.78
CA CYS A 298 18.39 16.94 4.60
C CYS A 298 17.77 16.75 5.99
N ASP A 299 18.57 16.79 7.04
CA ASP A 299 18.13 16.52 8.41
C ASP A 299 17.04 17.47 8.89
N ARG A 300 17.06 18.73 8.44
CA ARG A 300 16.00 19.69 8.76
C ARG A 300 14.64 19.25 8.21
N VAL A 301 14.60 18.74 6.99
CA VAL A 301 13.38 18.24 6.35
C VAL A 301 12.94 16.93 6.98
N LEU A 302 13.87 16.00 7.23
CA LEU A 302 13.59 14.73 7.92
C LEU A 302 12.95 14.97 9.29
N SER A 303 13.51 15.91 10.08
CA SER A 303 12.95 16.31 11.37
C SER A 303 11.55 16.91 11.22
N ALA A 304 11.33 17.79 10.24
CA ALA A 304 10.04 18.40 9.96
C ALA A 304 8.99 17.34 9.53
N TYR A 305 9.40 16.28 8.83
CA TYR A 305 8.54 15.17 8.45
C TYR A 305 8.29 14.15 9.57
N GLY A 306 8.93 14.31 10.74
CA GLY A 306 8.82 13.41 11.88
C GLY A 306 9.51 12.06 11.66
N LYS A 307 10.60 12.04 10.88
CA LYS A 307 11.37 10.80 10.65
C LYS A 307 12.25 10.45 11.86
N PRO A 308 12.37 9.15 12.19
CA PRO A 308 13.15 8.70 13.34
C PRO A 308 14.64 8.45 13.01
N PHE A 309 15.16 9.01 11.91
CA PHE A 309 16.52 8.81 11.42
C PHE A 309 17.07 10.09 10.77
N HIS A 310 18.39 10.13 10.61
CA HIS A 310 19.15 11.23 10.00
C HIS A 310 19.79 10.81 8.68
N THR A 311 20.34 11.76 7.96
CA THR A 311 21.01 11.57 6.66
C THR A 311 22.15 10.54 6.75
N ASP A 312 22.94 10.57 7.83
CA ASP A 312 24.02 9.59 8.06
C ASP A 312 23.51 8.15 8.22
N ASP A 313 22.36 7.98 8.87
CA ASP A 313 21.72 6.66 9.00
C ASP A 313 21.28 6.12 7.63
N ILE A 314 20.78 7.00 6.76
CA ILE A 314 20.38 6.64 5.40
C ILE A 314 21.56 6.13 4.58
N PHE A 315 22.67 6.88 4.58
CA PHE A 315 23.88 6.45 3.87
C PHE A 315 24.42 5.14 4.42
N TYR A 316 24.47 4.99 5.73
CA TYR A 316 24.94 3.76 6.38
C TYR A 316 24.07 2.56 6.00
N ALA A 317 22.75 2.69 6.06
CA ALA A 317 21.83 1.61 5.67
C ALA A 317 21.96 1.25 4.19
N HIS A 318 22.08 2.26 3.33
CA HIS A 318 22.30 2.10 1.89
C HIS A 318 23.60 1.34 1.59
N GLU A 319 24.71 1.73 2.22
CA GLU A 319 26.02 1.07 2.06
C GLU A 319 25.98 -0.38 2.49
N LEU A 320 25.35 -0.69 3.64
CA LEU A 320 25.21 -2.07 4.11
C LEU A 320 24.33 -2.92 3.18
N ALA A 321 23.23 -2.38 2.68
CA ALA A 321 22.36 -3.08 1.73
C ALA A 321 23.10 -3.34 0.40
N SER A 322 23.80 -2.34 -0.12
CA SER A 322 24.62 -2.46 -1.34
C SER A 322 25.77 -3.45 -1.17
N ALA A 323 26.44 -3.45 -0.02
CA ALA A 323 27.51 -4.40 0.30
C ALA A 323 27.02 -5.84 0.45
N ALA A 324 25.74 -6.03 0.79
CA ALA A 324 25.07 -7.33 0.81
C ALA A 324 24.57 -7.78 -0.58
N GLY A 325 24.81 -7.01 -1.64
CA GLY A 325 24.39 -7.33 -3.01
C GLY A 325 22.93 -7.06 -3.30
N LEU A 326 22.25 -6.28 -2.47
CA LEU A 326 20.82 -5.98 -2.62
C LEU A 326 20.58 -4.82 -3.58
N HIS A 327 19.50 -4.88 -4.36
CA HIS A 327 19.00 -3.76 -5.11
C HIS A 327 18.31 -2.77 -4.17
N THR A 328 18.62 -1.48 -4.30
CA THR A 328 18.07 -0.43 -3.44
C THR A 328 17.29 0.60 -4.24
N ALA A 329 16.11 0.94 -3.75
CA ALA A 329 15.35 2.11 -4.21
C ALA A 329 15.13 3.06 -3.04
N HIS A 330 15.20 4.37 -3.29
CA HIS A 330 14.93 5.41 -2.31
C HIS A 330 13.76 6.28 -2.78
N TYR A 331 12.72 6.33 -1.98
CA TYR A 331 11.59 7.23 -2.21
C TYR A 331 11.91 8.59 -1.61
N LEU A 332 11.76 9.66 -2.39
CA LEU A 332 11.95 11.03 -1.97
C LEU A 332 10.66 11.83 -2.18
N LEU A 333 10.29 12.63 -1.18
CA LEU A 333 9.11 13.51 -1.17
C LEU A 333 9.55 14.96 -1.08
N PHE A 334 9.19 15.75 -2.06
CA PHE A 334 9.53 17.17 -2.14
C PHE A 334 8.29 18.05 -1.95
N GLY A 335 8.46 19.24 -1.39
CA GLY A 335 7.42 20.26 -1.24
C GLY A 335 6.72 20.26 0.11
N GLY A 336 7.28 19.61 1.13
CA GLY A 336 6.70 19.54 2.46
C GLY A 336 7.15 20.67 3.42
N PRO A 337 6.65 20.63 4.67
CA PRO A 337 7.07 21.55 5.71
C PRO A 337 8.57 21.56 5.93
N GLY A 338 9.14 22.74 6.12
CA GLY A 338 10.58 22.91 6.35
C GLY A 338 11.44 22.95 5.09
N GLU A 339 10.87 22.73 3.90
CA GLU A 339 11.62 22.79 2.65
C GLU A 339 11.74 24.21 2.09
N ASP A 340 12.96 24.58 1.72
CA ASP A 340 13.32 25.80 1.01
C ASP A 340 14.36 25.48 -0.08
N GLU A 341 14.84 26.53 -0.81
CA GLU A 341 15.84 26.35 -1.88
C GLU A 341 17.12 25.64 -1.41
N LYS A 342 17.58 25.89 -0.20
CA LYS A 342 18.81 25.31 0.35
C LYS A 342 18.63 23.84 0.66
N THR A 343 17.51 23.46 1.31
CA THR A 343 17.24 22.06 1.66
C THR A 343 16.88 21.23 0.44
N LEU A 344 16.23 21.81 -0.56
CA LEU A 344 15.99 21.15 -1.87
C LEU A 344 17.32 20.81 -2.54
N GLU A 345 18.24 21.79 -2.65
CA GLU A 345 19.56 21.61 -3.23
C GLU A 345 20.42 20.62 -2.43
N GLU A 346 20.36 20.68 -1.09
CA GLU A 346 21.04 19.72 -0.20
C GLU A 346 20.54 18.30 -0.43
N THR A 347 19.22 18.09 -0.47
CA THR A 347 18.62 16.76 -0.75
C THR A 347 19.05 16.23 -2.10
N LEU A 348 18.99 17.05 -3.17
CA LEU A 348 19.35 16.63 -4.52
C LEU A 348 20.86 16.33 -4.65
N THR A 349 21.72 17.13 -4.01
CA THR A 349 23.18 16.92 -3.99
C THR A 349 23.53 15.66 -3.21
N ASN A 350 22.88 15.40 -2.10
CA ASN A 350 23.08 14.19 -1.31
C ASN A 350 22.52 12.95 -2.04
N ALA A 351 21.44 13.08 -2.79
CA ALA A 351 20.87 12.01 -3.62
C ALA A 351 21.85 11.50 -4.68
N GLU A 352 22.72 12.35 -5.23
CA GLU A 352 23.77 11.96 -6.17
C GLU A 352 24.84 11.04 -5.55
N LYS A 353 24.92 10.98 -4.23
CA LYS A 353 25.87 10.10 -3.49
C LYS A 353 25.34 8.67 -3.35
N LEU A 354 24.03 8.44 -3.50
CA LEU A 354 23.42 7.11 -3.45
C LEU A 354 23.71 6.37 -4.75
N LYS A 355 24.81 5.64 -4.79
CA LYS A 355 25.28 4.92 -5.98
C LYS A 355 24.56 3.57 -6.12
N ASN A 356 24.34 3.13 -7.36
CA ASN A 356 23.67 1.87 -7.68
C ASN A 356 22.26 1.75 -7.09
N ALA A 357 21.56 2.87 -6.96
CA ALA A 357 20.20 2.96 -6.45
C ALA A 357 19.25 3.55 -7.48
N VAL A 358 17.98 3.19 -7.39
CA VAL A 358 16.90 3.90 -8.07
C VAL A 358 16.33 4.94 -7.10
N LEU A 359 16.11 6.15 -7.59
CA LEU A 359 15.46 7.22 -6.84
C LEU A 359 14.07 7.45 -7.41
N ILE A 360 13.05 7.36 -6.57
CA ILE A 360 11.65 7.57 -6.94
C ILE A 360 11.22 8.90 -6.31
N LEU A 361 10.97 9.89 -7.17
CA LEU A 361 10.88 11.31 -6.81
C LEU A 361 9.43 11.79 -6.89
N PHE A 362 8.80 12.05 -5.75
CA PHE A 362 7.45 12.61 -5.68
C PHE A 362 7.52 14.10 -5.35
N CYS A 363 6.91 14.94 -6.19
CA CYS A 363 6.77 16.38 -5.96
C CYS A 363 5.37 16.71 -5.49
N GLY A 364 5.24 17.23 -4.27
CA GLY A 364 3.98 17.48 -3.58
C GLY A 364 3.60 16.37 -2.61
N ILE A 365 3.18 16.78 -1.40
CA ILE A 365 2.73 15.86 -0.35
C ILE A 365 1.23 15.96 -0.22
N ARG A 366 0.54 14.85 -0.47
CA ARG A 366 -0.91 14.74 -0.36
C ARG A 366 -1.36 15.00 1.07
N ILE A 367 -2.30 15.93 1.28
CA ILE A 367 -2.90 16.19 2.58
C ILE A 367 -4.06 15.21 2.78
N TYR A 368 -3.95 14.35 3.80
CA TYR A 368 -5.01 13.44 4.21
C TYR A 368 -5.61 13.86 5.55
N PRO A 369 -6.90 13.66 5.79
CA PRO A 369 -7.50 13.87 7.12
C PRO A 369 -6.79 12.97 8.16
N HIS A 370 -6.94 13.30 9.42
CA HIS A 370 -6.38 12.55 10.57
C HIS A 370 -4.84 12.52 10.64
N THR A 371 -4.14 13.29 9.80
CA THR A 371 -2.67 13.38 9.82
C THR A 371 -2.19 14.67 10.50
N PRO A 372 -0.97 14.71 11.07
CA PRO A 372 -0.39 15.96 11.54
C PRO A 372 -0.25 17.02 10.44
N LEU A 373 0.01 16.61 9.19
CA LEU A 373 0.11 17.51 8.04
C LEU A 373 -1.21 18.26 7.79
N TYR A 374 -2.35 17.60 7.97
CA TYR A 374 -3.67 18.24 7.91
C TYR A 374 -3.78 19.40 8.91
N GLN A 375 -3.32 19.20 10.14
CA GLN A 375 -3.34 20.25 11.16
C GLN A 375 -2.36 21.40 10.85
N ILE A 376 -1.22 21.07 10.23
CA ILE A 376 -0.25 22.08 9.75
C ILE A 376 -0.91 22.91 8.65
N ALA A 377 -1.51 22.27 7.65
CA ALA A 377 -2.15 22.94 6.52
C ALA A 377 -3.32 23.87 6.94
N ILE A 378 -4.09 23.47 7.97
CA ILE A 378 -5.12 24.36 8.57
C ILE A 378 -4.49 25.58 9.25
N ARG A 379 -3.44 25.38 10.08
CA ARG A 379 -2.77 26.49 10.76
C ARG A 379 -2.12 27.48 9.82
N GLU A 380 -1.69 26.99 8.65
CA GLU A 380 -1.09 27.80 7.59
C GLU A 380 -2.13 28.32 6.57
N GLU A 381 -3.41 28.16 6.87
CA GLU A 381 -4.56 28.62 6.05
C GLU A 381 -4.54 28.09 4.60
N GLN A 382 -3.90 26.94 4.36
CA GLN A 382 -3.86 26.28 3.05
C GLN A 382 -5.14 25.53 2.73
N ILE A 383 -5.85 25.05 3.75
CA ILE A 383 -7.14 24.37 3.68
C ILE A 383 -8.04 24.82 4.84
N THR A 384 -9.34 24.67 4.67
CA THR A 384 -10.33 24.82 5.75
C THR A 384 -10.67 23.47 6.39
N ARG A 385 -11.28 23.50 7.58
CA ARG A 385 -11.63 22.27 8.33
C ARG A 385 -12.70 21.43 7.63
N ASP A 386 -13.58 22.07 6.90
CA ASP A 386 -14.72 21.53 6.15
C ASP A 386 -14.40 21.26 4.68
N GLN A 387 -13.14 21.47 4.25
CA GLN A 387 -12.75 21.20 2.88
C GLN A 387 -12.85 19.71 2.54
N ASN A 388 -13.52 19.41 1.43
CA ASN A 388 -13.59 18.04 0.91
C ASN A 388 -12.20 17.58 0.42
N LEU A 389 -11.56 16.71 1.21
CA LEU A 389 -10.26 16.13 0.90
C LEU A 389 -10.33 14.82 0.10
N MET A 390 -11.51 14.34 -0.31
CA MET A 390 -11.58 13.31 -1.36
C MET A 390 -11.08 13.84 -2.70
N GLU A 391 -11.26 15.15 -2.96
CA GLU A 391 -10.53 15.83 -4.01
C GLU A 391 -9.07 16.02 -3.56
N PRO A 392 -8.07 15.58 -4.36
CA PRO A 392 -6.68 15.64 -3.96
C PRO A 392 -6.18 17.07 -3.74
N VAL A 393 -5.72 17.35 -2.53
CA VAL A 393 -5.05 18.59 -2.16
C VAL A 393 -3.65 18.29 -1.70
N PHE A 394 -2.68 19.03 -2.22
CA PHE A 394 -1.27 18.86 -1.89
C PHE A 394 -0.77 20.05 -1.09
N TYR A 395 0.07 19.76 -0.09
CA TYR A 395 0.72 20.78 0.72
C TYR A 395 1.61 21.68 -0.16
N ARG A 396 1.59 22.97 0.11
CA ARG A 396 2.41 23.97 -0.58
C ARG A 396 3.37 24.61 0.42
N SER A 397 4.66 24.51 0.13
CA SER A 397 5.64 25.24 0.96
C SER A 397 5.37 26.75 0.91
N PRO A 398 5.34 27.44 2.06
CA PRO A 398 5.09 28.90 2.09
C PRO A 398 6.29 29.71 1.55
N VAL A 399 7.46 29.10 1.40
CA VAL A 399 8.71 29.78 1.03
C VAL A 399 9.27 29.33 -0.33
N LEU A 400 8.76 28.23 -0.90
CA LEU A 400 9.23 27.67 -2.18
C LEU A 400 8.04 27.18 -3.00
N SER A 401 7.83 27.75 -4.18
CA SER A 401 6.69 27.39 -5.03
C SER A 401 6.82 25.97 -5.58
N SER A 402 5.66 25.27 -5.70
CA SER A 402 5.60 23.92 -6.25
C SER A 402 6.21 23.86 -7.66
N ASP A 403 5.96 24.84 -8.52
CA ASP A 403 6.53 24.91 -9.87
C ASP A 403 8.07 24.99 -9.85
N ARG A 404 8.63 25.72 -8.88
CA ARG A 404 10.09 25.79 -8.72
C ARG A 404 10.66 24.45 -8.30
N ILE A 405 10.04 23.78 -7.33
CA ILE A 405 10.44 22.44 -6.88
C ILE A 405 10.40 21.46 -8.05
N ILE A 406 9.25 21.37 -8.73
CA ILE A 406 9.04 20.46 -9.86
C ILE A 406 10.09 20.68 -10.94
N ARG A 407 10.30 21.93 -11.36
CA ARG A 407 11.29 22.27 -12.38
C ARG A 407 12.69 21.84 -11.96
N THR A 408 13.12 22.16 -10.75
CA THR A 408 14.45 21.83 -10.24
C THR A 408 14.66 20.33 -10.17
N VAL A 409 13.66 19.57 -9.70
CA VAL A 409 13.72 18.11 -9.64
C VAL A 409 13.78 17.48 -11.04
N ILE A 410 12.96 17.96 -11.99
CA ILE A 410 12.96 17.47 -13.39
C ILE A 410 14.32 17.75 -14.05
N GLU A 411 14.86 18.98 -13.90
CA GLU A 411 16.16 19.36 -14.46
C GLU A 411 17.28 18.47 -13.89
N ARG A 412 17.24 18.19 -12.58
CA ARG A 412 18.23 17.33 -11.93
C ARG A 412 18.11 15.86 -12.34
N ALA A 413 16.90 15.35 -12.57
CA ALA A 413 16.64 14.00 -13.03
C ALA A 413 16.95 13.79 -14.52
N ALA A 414 17.05 14.86 -15.33
CA ALA A 414 17.28 14.78 -16.75
C ALA A 414 18.54 13.97 -17.11
N GLY A 415 18.40 13.01 -18.02
CA GLY A 415 19.50 12.12 -18.43
C GLY A 415 19.87 11.02 -17.43
N ARG A 416 19.11 10.85 -16.34
CA ARG A 416 19.34 9.84 -15.31
C ARG A 416 18.15 8.86 -15.26
N PRO A 417 18.17 7.76 -16.02
CA PRO A 417 17.02 6.84 -16.09
C PRO A 417 16.66 6.20 -14.76
N HIS A 418 17.60 6.13 -13.81
CA HIS A 418 17.38 5.64 -12.45
C HIS A 418 16.79 6.70 -11.47
N TRP A 419 16.50 7.92 -11.95
CA TRP A 419 15.78 8.95 -11.24
C TRP A 419 14.37 9.07 -11.82
N VAL A 420 13.41 8.37 -11.23
CA VAL A 420 12.04 8.21 -11.74
C VAL A 420 11.13 9.25 -11.11
N LEU A 421 10.42 10.02 -11.92
CA LEU A 421 9.42 10.99 -11.44
C LEU A 421 8.09 10.27 -11.17
N GLY A 422 7.57 10.42 -9.95
CA GLY A 422 6.35 9.75 -9.50
C GLY A 422 6.44 8.23 -9.64
N SER A 423 5.36 7.60 -10.08
CA SER A 423 5.31 6.15 -10.36
C SER A 423 5.90 5.77 -11.74
N GLY A 424 6.48 6.71 -12.47
CA GLY A 424 6.99 6.50 -13.84
C GLY A 424 5.90 6.52 -14.93
N GLY A 425 4.64 6.68 -14.55
CA GLY A 425 3.49 6.83 -15.45
C GLY A 425 3.18 5.60 -16.31
N GLU A 426 2.31 5.78 -17.30
CA GLU A 426 1.84 4.67 -18.16
C GLU A 426 2.94 4.03 -19.02
N GLN A 427 3.95 4.79 -19.41
CA GLN A 427 5.04 4.26 -20.23
C GLN A 427 5.87 3.24 -19.44
N ALA A 428 6.20 3.53 -18.19
CA ALA A 428 6.88 2.59 -17.29
C ALA A 428 6.02 1.35 -17.03
N ALA A 429 4.74 1.52 -16.74
CA ALA A 429 3.81 0.41 -16.54
C ALA A 429 3.73 -0.52 -17.76
N ARG A 430 3.68 0.04 -18.98
CA ARG A 430 3.70 -0.75 -20.23
C ARG A 430 5.04 -1.49 -20.44
N ALA A 431 6.16 -0.89 -20.03
CA ALA A 431 7.48 -1.53 -20.11
C ALA A 431 7.56 -2.71 -19.14
N VAL A 432 7.19 -2.51 -17.88
CA VAL A 432 7.12 -3.56 -16.84
C VAL A 432 6.19 -4.70 -17.27
N SER A 433 4.99 -4.39 -17.75
CA SER A 433 4.04 -5.40 -18.24
C SER A 433 4.63 -6.24 -19.38
N ARG A 434 5.33 -5.62 -20.33
CA ARG A 434 6.01 -6.37 -21.41
C ARG A 434 7.11 -7.28 -20.87
N MET A 435 7.93 -6.81 -19.93
CA MET A 435 8.96 -7.63 -19.30
C MET A 435 8.36 -8.84 -18.56
N HIS A 436 7.27 -8.64 -17.81
CA HIS A 436 6.54 -9.73 -17.17
C HIS A 436 6.02 -10.77 -18.18
N ILE A 437 5.45 -10.33 -19.30
CA ILE A 437 5.01 -11.22 -20.40
C ILE A 437 6.17 -12.05 -20.97
N HIS A 438 7.38 -11.49 -21.05
CA HIS A 438 8.59 -12.19 -21.50
C HIS A 438 9.26 -13.03 -20.40
N GLY A 439 8.62 -13.19 -19.24
CA GLY A 439 9.05 -14.11 -18.17
C GLY A 439 9.89 -13.49 -17.08
N HIS A 440 10.19 -12.20 -17.13
CA HIS A 440 10.81 -11.51 -15.97
C HIS A 440 9.85 -11.50 -14.79
N CYS A 441 10.37 -11.46 -13.56
CA CYS A 441 9.57 -11.43 -12.34
C CYS A 441 10.11 -10.40 -11.35
N GLY A 442 9.27 -10.01 -10.38
CA GLY A 442 9.63 -9.00 -9.38
C GLY A 442 9.35 -7.57 -9.83
N PRO A 443 9.82 -6.57 -9.09
CA PRO A 443 9.47 -5.16 -9.32
C PRO A 443 10.14 -4.55 -10.56
N LEU A 444 11.26 -5.09 -11.03
CA LEU A 444 11.99 -4.77 -12.27
C LEU A 444 12.58 -3.35 -12.34
N TRP A 445 12.44 -2.51 -11.31
CA TRP A 445 13.03 -1.18 -11.29
C TRP A 445 14.57 -1.22 -11.20
N GLU A 446 15.16 -2.33 -10.76
CA GLU A 446 16.60 -2.57 -10.72
C GLU A 446 17.28 -2.44 -12.11
N HIS A 447 16.53 -2.71 -13.17
CA HIS A 447 17.02 -2.55 -14.55
C HIS A 447 17.22 -1.09 -15.00
N LEU A 448 16.75 -0.12 -14.18
CA LEU A 448 17.00 1.30 -14.43
C LEU A 448 18.38 1.76 -13.94
N VAL A 449 19.02 0.98 -13.08
CA VAL A 449 20.38 1.27 -12.62
C VAL A 449 21.34 1.02 -13.80
N PRO A 450 22.17 2.01 -14.19
CA PRO A 450 23.14 1.81 -15.26
C PRO A 450 24.10 0.64 -14.91
N GLU A 451 24.30 -0.27 -15.86
CA GLU A 451 25.31 -1.30 -15.70
C GLU A 451 26.68 -0.65 -15.46
N LYS A 452 27.45 -1.20 -14.53
CA LYS A 452 28.84 -0.73 -14.36
C LYS A 452 29.54 -0.92 -15.69
N PRO A 453 30.19 0.11 -16.28
CA PRO A 453 31.00 -0.09 -17.45
C PRO A 453 32.07 -1.14 -17.12
N GLY A 454 31.93 -2.30 -17.74
CA GLY A 454 32.75 -3.51 -17.73
C GLY A 454 33.76 -3.71 -16.57
N LEU A 455 33.53 -4.74 -15.77
CA LEU A 455 34.63 -5.52 -15.18
C LEU A 455 35.15 -6.50 -16.25
#